data_966a8a4894957eeb3c2f38e89ea3d9d7
#
_entry.id   966a8a4894957eeb3c2f38e89ea3d9d7
#
_cell.length_a   1.000
_cell.length_b   1.000
_cell.length_c   1.000
_cell.angle_alpha   90.00
_cell.angle_beta   90.00
_cell.angle_gamma   90.00
#
_symmetry.space_group_name_H-M   'P 1'
#
loop_
_entity.id
_entity.type
_entity.pdbx_description
1 polymer ?
#
loop_
_entity_poly.entity_id
_entity_poly.type
_entity_poly.pdbx_seq_one_letter_code
_entity_poly.pdbx_strand_id
1 'polypeptide(L)'
;MKEVILDTETTGLSVKEGHRIVEIGCIELENFIPTNNNFHCYLNPGRKVSEKALETHGYTDKFLSDKKKFKEIADDFLLYIKGKKLIIHNAEFDLSHLNNELKIAGKDLINNEIVDTVVLARDKFPGLSNSLDALCKRYRIDNSKREKHTALIDCDLLSKVYINLIDQKSQN
;
A
#
# COMPACT_ATOMS: atom_id res chain seq x y z
N MET A 1 18.32 7.64 -5.16
CA MET A 1 16.92 7.79 -5.58
C MET A 1 16.01 7.39 -4.44
N LYS A 2 15.00 8.19 -4.20
CA LYS A 2 14.01 7.90 -3.16
C LYS A 2 12.91 6.99 -3.69
N GLU A 3 12.53 6.03 -2.88
CA GLU A 3 11.46 5.08 -3.17
C GLU A 3 10.44 5.14 -2.05
N VAL A 4 9.18 4.87 -2.37
CA VAL A 4 8.09 4.86 -1.40
C VAL A 4 7.44 3.48 -1.41
N ILE A 5 7.47 2.81 -0.27
CA ILE A 5 6.66 1.61 -0.04
C ILE A 5 5.24 2.09 0.26
N LEU A 6 4.28 1.63 -0.49
CA LEU A 6 2.90 2.11 -0.40
C LEU A 6 1.94 0.95 -0.24
N ASP A 7 0.98 1.11 0.66
CA ASP A 7 -0.13 0.17 0.86
C ASP A 7 -1.40 0.94 1.17
N THR A 8 -2.54 0.37 0.79
CA THR A 8 -3.86 0.94 1.06
C THR A 8 -4.78 -0.10 1.67
N GLU A 9 -5.74 0.36 2.47
CA GLU A 9 -6.90 -0.41 2.90
C GLU A 9 -8.15 0.25 2.35
N THR A 10 -9.18 -0.54 2.06
CA THR A 10 -10.37 -0.09 1.34
C THR A 10 -11.65 -0.60 1.98
N THR A 11 -12.80 -0.10 1.51
CA THR A 11 -14.10 -0.63 1.92
C THR A 11 -14.46 -1.96 1.26
N GLY A 12 -13.72 -2.37 0.23
CA GLY A 12 -13.95 -3.60 -0.52
C GLY A 12 -13.08 -3.66 -1.77
N LEU A 13 -13.27 -4.68 -2.60
CA LEU A 13 -12.33 -4.99 -3.68
C LEU A 13 -12.47 -4.09 -4.91
N SER A 14 -13.68 -3.90 -5.42
CA SER A 14 -13.88 -3.33 -6.75
C SER A 14 -14.23 -1.85 -6.72
N VAL A 15 -13.44 -1.04 -7.45
CA VAL A 15 -13.75 0.36 -7.72
C VAL A 15 -15.10 0.49 -8.45
N LYS A 16 -15.41 -0.44 -9.35
CA LYS A 16 -16.66 -0.43 -10.13
C LYS A 16 -17.90 -0.58 -9.23
N GLU A 17 -17.76 -1.25 -8.09
CA GLU A 17 -18.82 -1.38 -7.09
C GLU A 17 -18.87 -0.20 -6.13
N GLY A 18 -18.07 0.84 -6.37
CA GLY A 18 -18.07 2.06 -5.58
C GLY A 18 -17.21 2.00 -4.32
N HIS A 19 -16.34 1.01 -4.20
CA HIS A 19 -15.46 0.91 -3.02
C HIS A 19 -14.43 2.04 -2.99
N ARG A 20 -14.07 2.45 -1.80
CA ARG A 20 -13.24 3.64 -1.53
C ARG A 20 -12.10 3.29 -0.58
N ILE A 21 -11.04 4.11 -0.58
CA ILE A 21 -9.90 3.95 0.32
C ILE A 21 -10.26 4.43 1.73
N VAL A 22 -9.80 3.69 2.75
CA VAL A 22 -9.96 4.04 4.17
C VAL A 22 -8.64 4.32 4.87
N GLU A 23 -7.53 3.85 4.32
CA GLU A 23 -6.19 4.08 4.88
C GLU A 23 -5.14 4.11 3.77
N ILE A 24 -4.18 5.03 3.88
CA ILE A 24 -2.99 5.07 3.04
C ILE A 24 -1.79 5.05 3.96
N GLY A 25 -0.85 4.13 3.72
CA GLY A 25 0.43 4.07 4.40
C GLY A 25 1.57 4.14 3.41
N CYS A 26 2.58 4.94 3.74
CA CYS A 26 3.78 5.10 2.93
C CYS A 26 5.02 5.18 3.81
N ILE A 27 6.04 4.41 3.45
CA ILE A 27 7.37 4.47 4.07
C ILE A 27 8.37 4.85 2.99
N GLU A 28 9.15 5.90 3.24
CA GLU A 28 10.20 6.33 2.30
C GLU A 28 11.50 5.61 2.58
N LEU A 29 12.13 5.13 1.50
CA LEU A 29 13.49 4.59 1.52
C LEU A 29 14.39 5.47 0.66
N GLU A 30 15.63 5.67 1.10
CA GLU A 30 16.69 6.27 0.31
C GLU A 30 17.88 5.31 0.32
N ASN A 31 18.29 4.83 -0.84
CA ASN A 31 19.32 3.79 -0.96
C ASN A 31 18.98 2.56 -0.09
N PHE A 32 17.72 2.14 -0.12
CA PHE A 32 17.16 0.99 0.62
C PHE A 32 17.17 1.15 2.16
N ILE A 33 17.34 2.37 2.66
CA ILE A 33 17.34 2.65 4.09
C ILE A 33 16.13 3.56 4.42
N PRO A 34 15.31 3.22 5.43
CA PRO A 34 14.19 4.09 5.85
C PRO A 34 14.68 5.49 6.24
N THR A 35 13.99 6.51 5.73
CA THR A 35 14.35 7.92 6.01
C THR A 35 13.56 8.51 7.17
N ASN A 36 12.54 7.82 7.66
CA ASN A 36 11.54 8.30 8.63
C ASN A 36 10.62 9.40 8.09
N ASN A 37 10.70 9.74 6.81
CA ASN A 37 9.75 10.63 6.15
C ASN A 37 8.57 9.80 5.63
N ASN A 38 7.63 9.46 6.51
CA ASN A 38 6.49 8.62 6.21
C ASN A 38 5.24 9.46 5.93
N PHE A 39 4.28 8.86 5.22
CA PHE A 39 2.96 9.43 5.03
C PHE A 39 1.93 8.41 5.53
N HIS A 40 0.99 8.85 6.34
CA HIS A 40 -0.07 7.98 6.84
C HIS A 40 -1.34 8.78 7.09
N CYS A 41 -2.47 8.23 6.66
CA CYS A 41 -3.77 8.79 7.01
C CYS A 41 -4.85 7.71 7.02
N TYR A 42 -5.86 7.92 7.89
CA TYR A 42 -7.15 7.25 7.77
C TYR A 42 -8.11 8.18 7.03
N LEU A 43 -9.04 7.60 6.28
CA LEU A 43 -9.97 8.37 5.46
C LEU A 43 -11.41 7.96 5.72
N ASN A 44 -12.28 8.97 5.72
CA ASN A 44 -13.72 8.74 5.68
C ASN A 44 -14.13 8.41 4.25
N PRO A 45 -14.57 7.16 3.97
CA PRO A 45 -14.88 6.76 2.60
C PRO A 45 -16.23 7.26 2.08
N GLY A 46 -17.06 7.86 2.94
CA GLY A 46 -18.40 8.31 2.57
C GLY A 46 -19.36 7.17 2.23
N ARG A 47 -19.04 5.95 2.65
CA ARG A 47 -19.85 4.76 2.43
C ARG A 47 -19.54 3.70 3.49
N LYS A 48 -20.37 2.68 3.54
CA LYS A 48 -20.21 1.57 4.49
C LYS A 48 -19.04 0.68 4.09
N VAL A 49 -18.27 0.23 5.08
CA VAL A 49 -17.24 -0.80 4.93
C VAL A 49 -17.92 -2.16 4.76
N SER A 50 -17.47 -2.97 3.79
CA SER A 50 -18.01 -4.31 3.62
C SER A 50 -17.62 -5.20 4.80
N GLU A 51 -18.40 -6.24 5.08
CA GLU A 51 -18.10 -7.19 6.17
C GLU A 51 -16.73 -7.83 5.99
N LYS A 52 -16.40 -8.22 4.77
CA LYS A 52 -15.12 -8.86 4.47
C LYS A 52 -13.95 -7.92 4.69
N ALA A 53 -14.08 -6.66 4.27
CA ALA A 53 -13.05 -5.64 4.50
C ALA A 53 -12.89 -5.37 6.00
N LEU A 54 -14.00 -5.30 6.75
CA LEU A 54 -13.96 -5.11 8.20
C LEU A 54 -13.22 -6.25 8.89
N GLU A 55 -13.44 -7.49 8.47
CA GLU A 55 -12.71 -8.66 8.99
C GLU A 55 -11.20 -8.51 8.72
N THR A 56 -10.84 -7.96 7.58
CA THR A 56 -9.44 -7.81 7.16
C THR A 56 -8.71 -6.74 7.95
N HIS A 57 -9.23 -5.51 8.02
CA HIS A 57 -8.50 -4.39 8.63
C HIS A 57 -9.06 -3.93 9.98
N GLY A 58 -10.32 -4.22 10.28
CA GLY A 58 -10.93 -3.88 11.57
C GLY A 58 -11.39 -2.44 11.73
N TYR A 59 -11.35 -1.61 10.68
CA TYR A 59 -11.79 -0.21 10.76
C TYR A 59 -13.31 -0.13 10.58
N THR A 60 -14.00 0.28 11.65
CA THR A 60 -15.46 0.40 11.66
C THR A 60 -15.93 1.68 10.97
N ASP A 61 -17.18 1.71 10.52
CA ASP A 61 -17.78 2.92 9.96
C ASP A 61 -17.72 4.08 10.96
N LYS A 62 -17.94 3.78 12.24
CA LYS A 62 -17.88 4.77 13.32
C LYS A 62 -16.48 5.36 13.46
N PHE A 63 -15.45 4.51 13.47
CA PHE A 63 -14.06 4.95 13.56
C PHE A 63 -13.69 5.89 12.40
N LEU A 64 -14.16 5.59 11.19
CA LEU A 64 -13.82 6.36 10.00
C LEU A 64 -14.66 7.63 9.83
N SER A 65 -15.76 7.75 10.56
CA SER A 65 -16.76 8.82 10.36
C SER A 65 -16.25 10.24 10.62
N ASP A 66 -15.22 10.39 11.48
CA ASP A 66 -14.62 11.67 11.81
C ASP A 66 -13.29 11.95 11.09
N LYS A 67 -12.90 11.07 10.18
CA LYS A 67 -11.66 11.22 9.43
C LYS A 67 -11.84 12.15 8.23
N LYS A 68 -10.72 12.69 7.73
CA LYS A 68 -10.72 13.50 6.52
C LYS A 68 -11.13 12.68 5.30
N LYS A 69 -11.69 13.34 4.30
CA LYS A 69 -11.96 12.74 3.01
C LYS A 69 -10.70 12.81 2.14
N PHE A 70 -10.57 11.91 1.18
CA PHE A 70 -9.41 11.90 0.28
C PHE A 70 -9.16 13.26 -0.37
N LYS A 71 -10.20 13.96 -0.80
CA LYS A 71 -10.11 15.27 -1.40
C LYS A 71 -9.30 16.25 -0.53
N GLU A 72 -9.39 16.14 0.79
CA GLU A 72 -8.71 17.04 1.74
C GLU A 72 -7.21 16.75 1.84
N ILE A 73 -6.78 15.52 1.53
CA ILE A 73 -5.36 15.11 1.64
C ILE A 73 -4.68 14.89 0.29
N ALA A 74 -5.42 15.03 -0.80
CA ALA A 74 -4.93 14.68 -2.13
C ALA A 74 -3.68 15.46 -2.54
N ASP A 75 -3.64 16.77 -2.28
CA ASP A 75 -2.48 17.60 -2.65
C ASP A 75 -1.24 17.22 -1.84
N ASP A 76 -1.39 16.99 -0.53
CA ASP A 76 -0.30 16.55 0.34
C ASP A 76 0.24 15.19 -0.09
N PHE A 77 -0.65 14.27 -0.44
CA PHE A 77 -0.27 12.94 -0.92
C PHE A 77 0.52 13.03 -2.23
N LEU A 78 0.02 13.80 -3.21
CA LEU A 78 0.70 13.99 -4.49
C LEU A 78 2.07 14.65 -4.32
N LEU A 79 2.17 15.62 -3.42
CA LEU A 79 3.45 16.26 -3.13
C LEU A 79 4.43 15.27 -2.52
N TYR A 80 3.96 14.41 -1.61
CA TYR A 80 4.79 13.40 -0.94
C TYR A 80 5.39 12.40 -1.95
N ILE A 81 4.59 11.89 -2.90
CA ILE A 81 5.06 10.87 -3.85
C ILE A 81 5.78 11.46 -5.06
N LYS A 82 5.78 12.78 -5.23
CA LYS A 82 6.32 13.43 -6.43
C LYS A 82 7.77 13.04 -6.70
N GLY A 83 8.02 12.52 -7.91
CA GLY A 83 9.36 12.15 -8.34
C GLY A 83 9.95 10.91 -7.69
N LYS A 84 9.16 10.17 -6.93
CA LYS A 84 9.62 8.96 -6.23
C LYS A 84 9.08 7.71 -6.92
N LYS A 85 9.87 6.64 -6.88
CA LYS A 85 9.44 5.32 -7.36
C LYS A 85 8.50 4.71 -6.31
N LEU A 86 7.38 4.15 -6.75
CA LEU A 86 6.41 3.52 -5.84
C LEU A 86 6.59 2.00 -5.86
N ILE A 87 6.74 1.43 -4.68
CA ILE A 87 6.92 -0.01 -4.46
C ILE A 87 5.63 -0.53 -3.82
N ILE A 88 4.92 -1.39 -4.53
CA ILE A 88 3.58 -1.82 -4.12
C ILE A 88 3.46 -3.33 -4.32
N HIS A 89 2.80 -4.01 -3.40
CA HIS A 89 2.53 -5.44 -3.52
C HIS A 89 1.15 -5.65 -4.15
N ASN A 90 1.10 -6.14 -5.38
CA ASN A 90 -0.08 -6.21 -6.23
C ASN A 90 -0.55 -4.80 -6.63
N ALA A 91 0.31 -4.09 -7.35
CA ALA A 91 0.18 -2.67 -7.63
C ALA A 91 -1.12 -2.27 -8.35
N GLU A 92 -1.65 -3.12 -9.23
CA GLU A 92 -2.88 -2.82 -9.97
C GLU A 92 -4.04 -2.52 -9.04
N PHE A 93 -4.16 -3.24 -7.93
CA PHE A 93 -5.22 -3.03 -6.95
C PHE A 93 -5.14 -1.64 -6.32
N ASP A 94 -3.99 -1.30 -5.73
CA ASP A 94 -3.81 -0.01 -5.06
C ASP A 94 -3.89 1.16 -6.03
N LEU A 95 -3.30 1.03 -7.21
CA LEU A 95 -3.32 2.07 -8.23
C LEU A 95 -4.73 2.33 -8.75
N SER A 96 -5.54 1.29 -8.93
CA SER A 96 -6.93 1.46 -9.36
C SER A 96 -7.73 2.28 -8.35
N HIS A 97 -7.55 2.00 -7.07
CA HIS A 97 -8.22 2.74 -6.00
C HIS A 97 -7.70 4.17 -5.86
N LEU A 98 -6.37 4.35 -5.88
CA LEU A 98 -5.76 5.68 -5.78
C LEU A 98 -6.14 6.57 -6.97
N ASN A 99 -6.08 6.03 -8.17
CA ASN A 99 -6.43 6.78 -9.38
C ASN A 99 -7.93 7.12 -9.41
N ASN A 100 -8.79 6.23 -8.92
CA ASN A 100 -10.20 6.53 -8.78
C ASN A 100 -10.42 7.71 -7.82
N GLU A 101 -9.76 7.71 -6.67
CA GLU A 101 -9.83 8.81 -5.72
C GLU A 101 -9.33 10.13 -6.30
N LEU A 102 -8.20 10.10 -7.02
CA LEU A 102 -7.63 11.27 -7.67
C LEU A 102 -8.57 11.82 -8.74
N LYS A 103 -9.17 10.94 -9.54
CA LYS A 103 -10.14 11.32 -10.57
C LYS A 103 -11.36 12.02 -9.95
N ILE A 104 -11.92 11.46 -8.89
CA ILE A 104 -13.06 12.05 -8.18
C ILE A 104 -12.69 13.43 -7.61
N ALA A 105 -11.46 13.57 -7.09
CA ALA A 105 -10.97 14.83 -6.54
C ALA A 105 -10.56 15.85 -7.62
N GLY A 106 -10.61 15.49 -8.89
CA GLY A 106 -10.22 16.38 -10.00
C GLY A 106 -8.72 16.61 -10.10
N LYS A 107 -7.92 15.63 -9.67
CA LYS A 107 -6.46 15.70 -9.67
C LYS A 107 -5.87 14.81 -10.77
N ASP A 108 -4.58 15.06 -11.10
CA ASP A 108 -3.86 14.22 -12.05
C ASP A 108 -3.66 12.82 -11.50
N LEU A 109 -3.72 11.83 -12.40
CA LEU A 109 -3.48 10.44 -12.03
C LEU A 109 -2.00 10.19 -11.75
N ILE A 110 -1.72 9.11 -11.02
CA ILE A 110 -0.34 8.71 -10.71
C ILE A 110 0.40 8.39 -12.00
N ASN A 111 1.58 9.01 -12.18
CA ASN A 111 2.46 8.77 -13.33
C ASN A 111 3.86 8.33 -12.89
N ASN A 112 4.04 8.00 -11.64
CA ASN A 112 5.32 7.55 -11.07
C ASN A 112 5.75 6.23 -11.68
N GLU A 113 7.06 5.96 -11.65
CA GLU A 113 7.58 4.61 -11.90
C GLU A 113 7.07 3.67 -10.81
N ILE A 114 6.59 2.49 -11.22
CA ILE A 114 5.98 1.51 -10.32
C ILE A 114 6.82 0.23 -10.33
N VAL A 115 7.07 -0.31 -9.12
CA VAL A 115 7.62 -1.65 -8.94
C VAL A 115 6.57 -2.48 -8.21
N ASP A 116 6.12 -3.56 -8.85
CA ASP A 116 5.19 -4.51 -8.24
C ASP A 116 5.98 -5.66 -7.63
N THR A 117 5.98 -5.77 -6.32
CA THR A 117 6.73 -6.81 -5.61
C THR A 117 6.15 -8.21 -5.82
N VAL A 118 4.89 -8.34 -6.22
CA VAL A 118 4.33 -9.65 -6.65
C VAL A 118 5.05 -10.13 -7.91
N VAL A 119 5.31 -9.23 -8.86
CA VAL A 119 6.04 -9.56 -10.09
C VAL A 119 7.48 -9.98 -9.76
N LEU A 120 8.16 -9.22 -8.90
CA LEU A 120 9.52 -9.58 -8.46
C LEU A 120 9.56 -10.96 -7.78
N ALA A 121 8.58 -11.22 -6.91
CA ALA A 121 8.49 -12.50 -6.20
C ALA A 121 8.20 -13.66 -7.14
N ARG A 122 7.32 -13.45 -8.11
CA ARG A 122 6.98 -14.47 -9.11
C ARG A 122 8.18 -14.84 -9.96
N ASP A 123 8.97 -13.84 -10.37
CA ASP A 123 10.17 -14.08 -11.17
C ASP A 123 11.22 -14.83 -10.38
N LYS A 124 11.33 -14.57 -9.08
CA LYS A 124 12.34 -15.20 -8.23
C LYS A 124 11.93 -16.58 -7.72
N PHE A 125 10.65 -16.76 -7.42
CA PHE A 125 10.08 -17.98 -6.85
C PHE A 125 8.92 -18.49 -7.71
N PRO A 126 9.18 -18.92 -8.97
CA PRO A 126 8.12 -19.37 -9.87
C PRO A 126 7.31 -20.49 -9.25
N GLY A 127 5.97 -20.40 -9.36
CA GLY A 127 5.06 -21.43 -8.89
C GLY A 127 4.82 -21.46 -7.38
N LEU A 128 5.49 -20.60 -6.60
CA LEU A 128 5.28 -20.53 -5.15
C LEU A 128 4.35 -19.38 -4.80
N SER A 129 3.72 -19.46 -3.61
CA SER A 129 2.89 -18.37 -3.12
C SER A 129 3.68 -17.09 -2.97
N ASN A 130 3.13 -15.99 -3.46
CA ASN A 130 3.75 -14.67 -3.42
C ASN A 130 2.96 -13.68 -2.54
N SER A 131 2.07 -14.19 -1.67
CA SER A 131 1.42 -13.33 -0.69
C SER A 131 2.45 -12.70 0.25
N LEU A 132 2.10 -11.56 0.84
CA LEU A 132 3.00 -10.90 1.79
C LEU A 132 3.37 -11.83 2.95
N ASP A 133 2.40 -12.57 3.50
CA ASP A 133 2.66 -13.53 4.58
C ASP A 133 3.59 -14.66 4.12
N ALA A 134 3.40 -15.19 2.92
CA ALA A 134 4.26 -16.24 2.39
C ALA A 134 5.70 -15.75 2.19
N LEU A 135 5.87 -14.51 1.73
CA LEU A 135 7.20 -13.92 1.54
C LEU A 135 7.87 -13.63 2.89
N CYS A 136 7.12 -13.14 3.88
CA CYS A 136 7.64 -12.96 5.23
C CYS A 136 8.15 -14.28 5.81
N LYS A 137 7.37 -15.35 5.66
CA LYS A 137 7.78 -16.69 6.12
C LYS A 137 9.05 -17.16 5.42
N ARG A 138 9.13 -16.99 4.11
CA ARG A 138 10.28 -17.42 3.30
C ARG A 138 11.56 -16.68 3.67
N TYR A 139 11.47 -15.39 3.97
CA TYR A 139 12.60 -14.57 4.37
C TYR A 139 12.80 -14.50 5.89
N ARG A 140 12.03 -15.27 6.66
CA ARG A 140 12.10 -15.31 8.13
C ARG A 140 11.89 -13.92 8.75
N ILE A 141 10.94 -13.18 8.21
CA ILE A 141 10.52 -11.88 8.73
C ILE A 141 9.35 -12.11 9.69
N ASP A 142 9.46 -11.56 10.91
CA ASP A 142 8.41 -11.67 11.92
C ASP A 142 7.18 -10.83 11.51
N ASN A 143 6.08 -11.52 11.22
CA ASN A 143 4.79 -10.89 10.88
C ASN A 143 3.72 -11.11 11.96
N SER A 144 4.14 -11.40 13.21
CA SER A 144 3.21 -11.71 14.31
C SER A 144 2.26 -10.55 14.63
N LYS A 145 2.63 -9.31 14.32
CA LYS A 145 1.77 -8.13 14.52
C LYS A 145 0.67 -7.97 13.47
N ARG A 146 0.66 -8.82 12.44
CA ARG A 146 -0.28 -8.74 11.32
C ARG A 146 -1.55 -9.56 11.58
N GLU A 147 -2.15 -9.46 12.77
CA GLU A 147 -3.46 -10.07 13.05
C GLU A 147 -4.54 -9.41 12.21
N LYS A 148 -4.45 -8.09 12.05
CA LYS A 148 -5.26 -7.31 11.13
C LYS A 148 -4.35 -6.70 10.07
N HIS A 149 -4.86 -6.61 8.84
CA HIS A 149 -4.14 -5.98 7.74
C HIS A 149 -4.30 -4.46 7.87
N THR A 150 -3.23 -3.78 8.26
CA THR A 150 -3.20 -2.32 8.34
C THR A 150 -2.09 -1.80 7.43
N ALA A 151 -2.29 -0.61 6.85
CA ALA A 151 -1.34 -0.10 5.86
C ALA A 151 0.05 0.13 6.45
N LEU A 152 0.16 0.61 7.69
CA LEU A 152 1.48 0.85 8.30
C LEU A 152 2.24 -0.44 8.56
N ILE A 153 1.58 -1.45 9.13
CA ILE A 153 2.21 -2.75 9.41
C ILE A 153 2.61 -3.40 8.09
N ASP A 154 1.75 -3.38 7.09
CA ASP A 154 2.01 -3.97 5.79
C ASP A 154 3.16 -3.25 5.06
N CYS A 155 3.25 -1.93 5.14
CA CYS A 155 4.39 -1.18 4.60
C CYS A 155 5.70 -1.54 5.28
N ASP A 156 5.72 -1.68 6.60
CA ASP A 156 6.92 -2.09 7.33
C ASP A 156 7.39 -3.48 6.89
N LEU A 157 6.47 -4.44 6.82
CA LEU A 157 6.77 -5.79 6.38
C LEU A 157 7.21 -5.80 4.91
N LEU A 158 6.51 -5.07 4.05
CA LEU A 158 6.84 -5.00 2.63
C LEU A 158 8.20 -4.37 2.39
N SER A 159 8.60 -3.38 3.18
CA SER A 159 9.93 -2.78 3.06
C SER A 159 11.03 -3.82 3.28
N LYS A 160 10.87 -4.68 4.28
CA LYS A 160 11.81 -5.77 4.57
C LYS A 160 11.82 -6.83 3.46
N VAL A 161 10.65 -7.20 2.97
CA VAL A 161 10.53 -8.14 1.83
C VAL A 161 11.18 -7.56 0.58
N TYR A 162 10.91 -6.30 0.27
CA TYR A 162 11.46 -5.63 -0.91
C TYR A 162 12.98 -5.61 -0.89
N ILE A 163 13.58 -5.23 0.22
CA ILE A 163 15.05 -5.21 0.38
C ILE A 163 15.64 -6.59 0.11
N ASN A 164 15.03 -7.64 0.65
CA ASN A 164 15.46 -9.02 0.41
C ASN A 164 15.31 -9.43 -1.07
N LEU A 165 14.22 -9.05 -1.71
CA LEU A 165 14.01 -9.35 -3.14
C LEU A 165 15.07 -8.69 -4.03
N ILE A 166 15.52 -7.49 -3.69
CA ILE A 166 16.52 -6.73 -4.45
C ILE A 166 17.92 -7.23 -4.18
N ASP A 167 18.32 -7.44 -2.92
CA ASP A 167 19.68 -7.86 -2.54
C ASP A 167 20.11 -9.15 -3.26
N GLN A 168 19.20 -10.08 -3.47
CA GLN A 168 19.51 -11.32 -4.14
C GLN A 168 19.65 -11.16 -5.67
N LYS A 169 19.19 -10.04 -6.25
CA LYS A 169 19.44 -9.74 -7.67
C LYS A 169 20.87 -9.25 -7.91
N SER A 170 21.50 -8.67 -6.92
CA SER A 170 22.87 -8.17 -7.04
C SER A 170 23.95 -9.25 -6.81
N GLN A 171 23.56 -10.45 -6.40
CA GLN A 171 24.45 -11.57 -6.14
C GLN A 171 24.56 -12.57 -7.30
N ASN A 172 23.82 -12.36 -8.38
CA ASN A 172 23.89 -13.13 -9.62
C ASN A 172 24.53 -12.24 -10.70
#